data_0c4da2badc35362c34186d84b3066fee
#
_entry.id   0c4da2badc35362c34186d84b3066fee
#
_cell.length_a   1.000
_cell.length_b   1.000
_cell.length_c   1.000
_cell.angle_alpha   90.00
_cell.angle_beta   90.00
_cell.angle_gamma   90.00
#
_symmetry.space_group_name_H-M   'P 1'
#
loop_
_entity.id
_entity.type
_entity.pdbx_description
1 polymer ?
#
loop_
_entity_poly.entity_id
_entity_poly.type
_entity_poly.pdbx_seq_one_letter_code
_entity_poly.pdbx_strand_id
1 'polypeptide(L)'
;NEQVLQVFNEQKQSYGRTQNIFFEHGIVYSYGYHYPLAYILKGGEVLINDKGYSSTTLKHIYKITRLTNNRPQFFTSEIELNQVYEELRYLNKKLQRARKPLKYALPIKNLYEKFNENMAYFGGYYLGKRQAFNALNFELVFYSDSSPYDKQRLNEMLDIFTNALKYLK
;
A
#
# COMPACT_ATOMS: atom_id res chain seq x y z
N ASN A 1 -3.62 -22.77 -1.65
CA ASN A 1 -3.87 -21.31 -1.66
C ASN A 1 -5.33 -20.94 -1.36
N GLU A 2 -6.31 -21.67 -1.90
CA GLU A 2 -7.74 -21.34 -1.65
C GLU A 2 -8.13 -21.48 -0.19
N GLN A 3 -7.68 -22.55 0.46
CA GLN A 3 -7.99 -22.79 1.86
C GLN A 3 -7.49 -21.65 2.78
N VAL A 4 -6.29 -21.14 2.55
CA VAL A 4 -5.75 -19.99 3.32
C VAL A 4 -6.58 -18.73 3.07
N LEU A 5 -6.99 -18.47 1.83
CA LEU A 5 -7.84 -17.32 1.50
C LEU A 5 -9.26 -17.45 2.07
N GLN A 6 -9.77 -18.66 2.18
CA GLN A 6 -11.05 -18.90 2.83
C GLN A 6 -10.97 -18.60 4.34
N VAL A 7 -9.93 -19.09 5.00
CA VAL A 7 -9.67 -18.78 6.43
C VAL A 7 -9.53 -17.27 6.64
N PHE A 8 -8.83 -16.59 5.74
CA PHE A 8 -8.73 -15.13 5.75
C PHE A 8 -10.11 -14.46 5.65
N ASN A 9 -10.93 -14.87 4.68
CA ASN A 9 -12.27 -14.31 4.50
C ASN A 9 -13.18 -14.51 5.71
N GLU A 10 -13.05 -15.65 6.38
CA GLU A 10 -13.82 -15.97 7.58
C GLU A 10 -13.34 -15.23 8.84
N GLN A 11 -12.16 -14.64 8.81
CA GLN A 11 -11.53 -13.90 9.93
C GLN A 11 -11.44 -14.68 11.25
N LYS A 12 -11.39 -16.00 11.17
CA LYS A 12 -11.29 -16.87 12.36
C LYS A 12 -9.89 -16.93 12.97
N GLN A 13 -8.89 -16.56 12.19
CA GLN A 13 -7.48 -16.59 12.61
C GLN A 13 -6.81 -15.29 12.17
N SER A 14 -5.76 -14.89 12.91
CA SER A 14 -4.95 -13.71 12.57
C SER A 14 -3.81 -14.02 11.60
N TYR A 15 -3.54 -15.30 11.34
CA TYR A 15 -2.43 -15.76 10.51
C TYR A 15 -2.80 -17.03 9.75
N GLY A 16 -2.31 -17.14 8.52
CA GLY A 16 -2.35 -18.35 7.72
C GLY A 16 -1.34 -18.29 6.59
N ARG A 17 -0.75 -19.42 6.22
CA ARG A 17 0.31 -19.46 5.21
C ARG A 17 0.25 -20.71 4.34
N THR A 18 0.54 -20.49 3.05
CA THR A 18 1.01 -21.52 2.12
C THR A 18 2.35 -21.10 1.52
N GLN A 19 2.84 -21.84 0.54
CA GLN A 19 4.12 -21.52 -0.09
C GLN A 19 4.21 -20.10 -0.66
N ASN A 20 3.14 -19.65 -1.34
CA ASN A 20 3.18 -18.43 -2.14
C ASN A 20 2.22 -17.34 -1.67
N ILE A 21 1.35 -17.64 -0.73
CA ILE A 21 0.34 -16.70 -0.22
C ILE A 21 0.21 -16.88 1.28
N PHE A 22 0.12 -15.78 1.98
CA PHE A 22 -0.11 -15.78 3.42
C PHE A 22 -0.89 -14.54 3.82
N PHE A 23 -1.54 -14.60 4.97
CA PHE A 23 -2.14 -13.43 5.59
C PHE A 23 -1.69 -13.28 7.03
N GLU A 24 -1.67 -12.06 7.47
CA GLU A 24 -1.30 -11.69 8.82
C GLU A 24 -2.01 -10.38 9.18
N HIS A 25 -2.64 -10.35 10.35
CA HIS A 25 -3.36 -9.18 10.86
C HIS A 25 -4.34 -8.54 9.87
N GLY A 26 -5.07 -9.35 9.12
CA GLY A 26 -6.09 -8.90 8.19
C GLY A 26 -5.59 -8.46 6.81
N ILE A 27 -4.31 -8.66 6.52
CA ILE A 27 -3.70 -8.35 5.22
C ILE A 27 -3.21 -9.64 4.56
N VAL A 28 -3.58 -9.85 3.30
CA VAL A 28 -3.05 -10.93 2.46
C VAL A 28 -1.87 -10.45 1.65
N TYR A 29 -0.85 -11.27 1.57
CA TYR A 29 0.38 -11.01 0.82
C TYR A 29 0.62 -12.10 -0.22
N SER A 30 1.27 -11.70 -1.32
CA SER A 30 1.79 -12.61 -2.35
C SER A 30 3.31 -12.63 -2.28
N TYR A 31 3.88 -13.79 -2.02
CA TYR A 31 5.31 -14.10 -1.89
C TYR A 31 6.04 -13.40 -0.74
N GLY A 32 5.70 -12.18 -0.40
CA GLY A 32 6.38 -11.42 0.66
C GLY A 32 5.58 -10.18 1.09
N TYR A 33 6.00 -9.57 2.17
CA TYR A 33 5.37 -8.38 2.75
C TYR A 33 5.38 -7.15 1.84
N HIS A 34 6.25 -7.13 0.86
CA HIS A 34 6.34 -6.04 -0.11
C HIS A 34 5.18 -6.01 -1.09
N TYR A 35 4.36 -7.06 -1.15
CA TYR A 35 3.24 -7.13 -2.07
C TYR A 35 1.93 -7.48 -1.36
N PRO A 36 1.29 -6.51 -0.70
CA PRO A 36 -0.04 -6.70 -0.13
C PRO A 36 -1.09 -6.86 -1.25
N LEU A 37 -1.94 -7.87 -1.14
CA LEU A 37 -3.00 -8.15 -2.10
C LEU A 37 -4.35 -7.59 -1.67
N ALA A 38 -4.69 -7.73 -0.40
CA ALA A 38 -5.99 -7.34 0.11
C ALA A 38 -5.98 -7.10 1.61
N TYR A 39 -6.92 -6.28 2.06
CA TYR A 39 -7.15 -6.00 3.47
C TYR A 39 -8.66 -5.97 3.76
N ILE A 40 -9.08 -6.65 4.83
CA ILE A 40 -10.46 -6.55 5.33
C ILE A 40 -10.53 -5.36 6.29
N LEU A 41 -11.34 -4.36 5.92
CA LEU A 41 -11.55 -3.16 6.71
C LEU A 41 -12.42 -3.45 7.93
N LYS A 42 -12.45 -2.53 8.89
CA LYS A 42 -13.24 -2.69 10.12
C LYS A 42 -14.74 -2.92 9.89
N GLY A 43 -15.30 -2.33 8.83
CA GLY A 43 -16.70 -2.50 8.44
C GLY A 43 -17.00 -3.81 7.74
N GLY A 44 -15.99 -4.64 7.47
CA GLY A 44 -16.12 -5.90 6.75
C GLY A 44 -15.89 -5.80 5.24
N GLU A 45 -15.70 -4.60 4.71
CA GLU A 45 -15.33 -4.36 3.32
C GLU A 45 -13.93 -4.90 3.03
N VAL A 46 -13.65 -5.22 1.77
CA VAL A 46 -12.33 -5.65 1.32
C VAL A 46 -11.74 -4.62 0.39
N LEU A 47 -10.54 -4.16 0.70
CA LEU A 47 -9.72 -3.37 -0.20
C LEU A 47 -8.76 -4.33 -0.93
N ILE A 48 -8.79 -4.32 -2.25
CA ILE A 48 -8.04 -5.24 -3.10
C ILE A 48 -7.03 -4.44 -3.94
N ASN A 49 -5.78 -4.91 -3.95
CA ASN A 49 -4.76 -4.41 -4.88
C ASN A 49 -5.02 -5.03 -6.25
N ASP A 50 -5.46 -4.23 -7.21
CA ASP A 50 -5.75 -4.68 -8.57
C ASP A 50 -4.55 -4.57 -9.52
N LYS A 51 -3.40 -4.15 -9.03
CA LYS A 51 -2.18 -4.08 -9.83
C LYS A 51 -1.55 -5.46 -10.00
N GLY A 52 -1.63 -5.97 -11.23
CA GLY A 52 -0.96 -7.19 -11.62
C GLY A 52 0.53 -6.98 -11.80
N TYR A 53 1.33 -7.63 -10.98
CA TYR A 53 2.79 -7.62 -11.08
C TYR A 53 3.31 -8.76 -11.96
N SER A 54 2.64 -9.89 -11.89
CA SER A 54 2.94 -11.09 -12.68
C SER A 54 1.65 -11.88 -12.93
N SER A 55 1.72 -12.85 -13.83
CA SER A 55 0.59 -13.76 -14.08
C SER A 55 0.15 -14.52 -12.81
N THR A 56 1.10 -14.86 -11.95
CA THR A 56 0.82 -15.53 -10.68
C THR A 56 0.12 -14.59 -9.69
N THR A 57 0.58 -13.36 -9.61
CA THR A 57 -0.06 -12.34 -8.76
C THR A 57 -1.49 -12.05 -9.22
N LEU A 58 -1.72 -11.94 -10.53
CA LEU A 58 -3.07 -11.79 -11.08
C LEU A 58 -3.99 -12.96 -10.73
N LYS A 59 -3.48 -14.20 -10.75
CA LYS A 59 -4.23 -15.37 -10.29
C LYS A 59 -4.58 -15.29 -8.80
N HIS A 60 -3.69 -14.78 -7.97
CA HIS A 60 -3.95 -14.56 -6.56
C HIS A 60 -5.01 -13.49 -6.33
N ILE A 61 -4.92 -12.37 -7.05
CA ILE A 61 -5.93 -11.30 -7.02
C ILE A 61 -7.31 -11.85 -7.43
N TYR A 62 -7.38 -12.59 -8.53
CA TYR A 62 -8.61 -13.21 -8.98
C TYR A 62 -9.23 -14.15 -7.94
N LYS A 63 -8.41 -15.00 -7.32
CA LYS A 63 -8.88 -15.92 -6.27
C LYS A 63 -9.43 -15.18 -5.06
N ILE A 64 -8.73 -14.15 -4.58
CA ILE A 64 -9.18 -13.39 -3.43
C ILE A 64 -10.44 -12.59 -3.74
N THR A 65 -10.53 -12.00 -4.93
CA THR A 65 -11.74 -11.30 -5.39
C THR A 65 -12.94 -12.24 -5.41
N ARG A 66 -12.76 -13.45 -5.91
CA ARG A 66 -13.81 -14.47 -5.94
C ARG A 66 -14.24 -14.92 -4.54
N LEU A 67 -13.27 -15.18 -3.67
CA LEU A 67 -13.53 -15.72 -2.33
C LEU A 67 -14.09 -14.68 -1.36
N THR A 68 -13.90 -13.40 -1.64
CA THR A 68 -14.43 -12.29 -0.83
C THR A 68 -15.64 -11.59 -1.45
N ASN A 69 -16.28 -12.21 -2.43
CA ASN A 69 -17.43 -11.64 -3.15
C ASN A 69 -18.69 -11.45 -2.28
N ASN A 70 -18.74 -12.07 -1.10
CA ASN A 70 -19.76 -11.86 -0.09
C ASN A 70 -19.59 -10.53 0.69
N ARG A 71 -18.53 -9.78 0.42
CA ARG A 71 -18.19 -8.49 1.04
C ARG A 71 -18.21 -7.38 0.01
N PRO A 72 -18.53 -6.12 0.39
CA PRO A 72 -18.24 -4.97 -0.47
C PRO A 72 -16.75 -4.93 -0.79
N GLN A 73 -16.43 -4.73 -2.07
CA GLN A 73 -15.06 -4.73 -2.56
C GLN A 73 -14.68 -3.37 -3.13
N PHE A 74 -13.49 -2.90 -2.78
CA PHE A 74 -12.86 -1.70 -3.33
C PHE A 74 -11.50 -2.06 -3.92
N PHE A 75 -11.17 -1.48 -5.05
CA PHE A 75 -9.94 -1.79 -5.78
C PHE A 75 -9.01 -0.59 -5.82
N THR A 76 -7.71 -0.84 -5.68
CA THR A 76 -6.68 0.19 -5.82
C THR A 76 -5.38 -0.42 -6.36
N SER A 77 -4.71 0.31 -7.25
CA SER A 77 -3.43 -0.11 -7.84
C SER A 77 -2.20 0.43 -7.13
N GLU A 78 -2.37 1.20 -6.05
CA GLU A 78 -1.30 2.00 -5.46
C GLU A 78 -0.97 1.61 -4.03
N ILE A 79 -0.87 0.30 -3.79
CA ILE A 79 -0.53 -0.25 -2.47
C ILE A 79 0.94 -0.63 -2.38
N GLU A 80 1.60 -0.89 -3.50
CA GLU A 80 2.96 -1.41 -3.48
C GLU A 80 3.99 -0.32 -3.19
N LEU A 81 4.67 -0.46 -2.05
CA LEU A 81 5.71 0.48 -1.61
C LEU A 81 6.82 0.69 -2.64
N ASN A 82 7.34 -0.38 -3.24
CA ASN A 82 8.45 -0.27 -4.18
C ASN A 82 8.11 0.52 -5.43
N GLN A 83 6.93 0.30 -5.99
CA GLN A 83 6.51 0.97 -7.22
C GLN A 83 6.27 2.45 -6.98
N VAL A 84 5.59 2.79 -5.89
CA VAL A 84 5.35 4.19 -5.51
C VAL A 84 6.69 4.88 -5.23
N TYR A 85 7.58 4.21 -4.50
CA TYR A 85 8.91 4.72 -4.21
C TYR A 85 9.72 5.02 -5.48
N GLU A 86 9.80 4.09 -6.42
CA GLU A 86 10.54 4.30 -7.67
C GLU A 86 9.92 5.38 -8.55
N GLU A 87 8.60 5.45 -8.60
CA GLU A 87 7.90 6.49 -9.35
C GLU A 87 8.10 7.88 -8.74
N LEU A 88 8.04 8.00 -7.41
CA LEU A 88 8.34 9.26 -6.72
C LEU A 88 9.79 9.70 -6.95
N ARG A 89 10.74 8.79 -6.91
CA ARG A 89 12.15 9.10 -7.23
C ARG A 89 12.31 9.59 -8.67
N TYR A 90 11.66 8.94 -9.61
CA TYR A 90 11.68 9.37 -11.00
C TYR A 90 11.12 10.79 -11.17
N LEU A 91 9.93 11.04 -10.62
CA LEU A 91 9.30 12.36 -10.66
C LEU A 91 10.14 13.44 -9.97
N ASN A 92 10.78 13.10 -8.85
CA ASN A 92 11.67 14.03 -8.13
C ASN A 92 12.90 14.42 -8.96
N LYS A 93 13.52 13.47 -9.67
CA LYS A 93 14.62 13.78 -10.59
C LYS A 93 14.19 14.72 -11.70
N LYS A 94 12.98 14.55 -12.21
CA LYS A 94 12.40 15.46 -13.21
C LYS A 94 12.10 16.84 -12.61
N LEU A 95 11.56 16.89 -11.40
CA LEU A 95 11.26 18.13 -10.69
C LEU A 95 12.49 19.01 -10.51
N GLN A 96 13.62 18.42 -10.09
CA GLN A 96 14.87 19.13 -9.84
C GLN A 96 15.44 19.86 -11.06
N ARG A 97 15.07 19.40 -12.27
CA ARG A 97 15.57 19.95 -13.55
C ARG A 97 14.48 20.67 -14.34
N ALA A 98 13.30 20.82 -13.78
CA ALA A 98 12.14 21.29 -14.52
C ALA A 98 12.11 22.82 -14.64
N ARG A 99 11.85 23.29 -15.85
CA ARG A 99 11.50 24.71 -16.10
C ARG A 99 10.08 25.03 -15.63
N LYS A 100 9.18 24.01 -15.63
CA LYS A 100 7.80 24.10 -15.17
C LYS A 100 7.59 23.08 -14.04
N PRO A 101 7.98 23.43 -12.81
CA PRO A 101 7.99 22.47 -11.68
C PRO A 101 6.61 21.91 -11.33
N LEU A 102 5.53 22.66 -11.52
CA LEU A 102 4.17 22.19 -11.24
C LEU A 102 3.79 20.92 -12.00
N LYS A 103 4.36 20.73 -13.19
CA LYS A 103 4.14 19.51 -13.99
C LYS A 103 4.54 18.23 -13.26
N TYR A 104 5.50 18.32 -12.37
CA TYR A 104 6.04 17.17 -11.62
C TYR A 104 5.67 17.21 -10.13
N ALA A 105 5.55 18.41 -9.55
CA ALA A 105 5.18 18.57 -8.15
C ALA A 105 3.75 18.09 -7.86
N LEU A 106 2.81 18.39 -8.73
CA LEU A 106 1.41 17.98 -8.56
C LEU A 106 1.24 16.45 -8.64
N PRO A 107 1.81 15.72 -9.63
CA PRO A 107 1.81 14.27 -9.63
C PRO A 107 2.46 13.65 -8.39
N ILE A 108 3.57 14.20 -7.88
CA ILE A 108 4.20 13.75 -6.64
C ILE A 108 3.23 13.86 -5.47
N LYS A 109 2.61 15.03 -5.30
CA LYS A 109 1.61 15.25 -4.25
C LYS A 109 0.48 14.23 -4.33
N ASN A 110 -0.13 14.08 -5.49
CA ASN A 110 -1.28 13.18 -5.67
C ASN A 110 -0.91 11.71 -5.43
N LEU A 111 0.23 11.27 -5.95
CA LEU A 111 0.70 9.90 -5.79
C LEU A 111 1.01 9.59 -4.32
N TYR A 112 1.70 10.48 -3.63
CA TYR A 112 2.05 10.30 -2.23
C TYR A 112 0.81 10.31 -1.32
N GLU A 113 -0.11 11.25 -1.50
CA GLU A 113 -1.35 11.32 -0.71
C GLU A 113 -2.18 10.04 -0.89
N LYS A 114 -2.32 9.56 -2.12
CA LYS A 114 -3.06 8.33 -2.39
C LYS A 114 -2.36 7.09 -1.81
N PHE A 115 -1.05 7.02 -1.90
CA PHE A 115 -0.26 5.99 -1.21
C PHE A 115 -0.53 6.00 0.29
N ASN A 116 -0.51 7.16 0.91
CA ASN A 116 -0.76 7.29 2.34
C ASN A 116 -2.19 6.93 2.75
N GLU A 117 -3.18 7.29 1.95
CA GLU A 117 -4.57 6.86 2.18
C GLU A 117 -4.67 5.33 2.14
N ASN A 118 -4.06 4.70 1.15
CA ASN A 118 -4.02 3.25 1.06
C ASN A 118 -3.27 2.63 2.24
N MET A 119 -2.13 3.22 2.63
CA MET A 119 -1.37 2.77 3.80
C MET A 119 -2.13 2.93 5.11
N ALA A 120 -3.03 3.89 5.23
CA ALA A 120 -3.90 4.00 6.40
C ALA A 120 -4.86 2.81 6.51
N TYR A 121 -5.35 2.28 5.42
CA TYR A 121 -6.16 1.06 5.39
C TYR A 121 -5.35 -0.21 5.63
N PHE A 122 -4.17 -0.32 5.02
CA PHE A 122 -3.24 -1.42 5.22
C PHE A 122 -2.38 -1.23 6.48
N GLY A 123 -2.43 -0.06 7.07
CA GLY A 123 -1.52 0.44 8.09
C GLY A 123 -1.64 -0.22 9.45
N GLY A 124 -2.67 -1.03 9.68
CA GLY A 124 -2.73 -1.87 10.88
C GLY A 124 -1.49 -2.74 11.02
N TYR A 125 -0.89 -3.13 9.91
CA TYR A 125 0.34 -3.90 9.89
C TYR A 125 1.60 -3.00 9.90
N TYR A 126 1.65 -2.03 9.01
CA TYR A 126 2.86 -1.21 8.82
C TYR A 126 3.06 -0.15 9.91
N LEU A 127 1.99 0.32 10.53
CA LEU A 127 2.03 1.44 11.46
C LEU A 127 1.84 1.03 12.93
N GLY A 128 1.66 -0.26 13.24
CA GLY A 128 1.48 -0.79 14.58
C GLY A 128 0.27 -0.24 15.34
N LYS A 129 -0.25 0.91 14.94
CA LYS A 129 -1.50 1.52 15.39
C LYS A 129 -2.12 2.24 14.22
N ARG A 130 -3.42 2.03 14.00
CA ARG A 130 -4.21 2.88 13.12
C ARG A 130 -4.28 4.30 13.67
N GLN A 131 -3.33 5.09 13.36
CA GLN A 131 -3.58 6.51 13.35
C GLN A 131 -4.26 6.81 12.02
N ALA A 132 -5.44 7.39 12.08
CA ALA A 132 -6.05 7.94 10.89
C ALA A 132 -5.01 8.85 10.27
N PHE A 133 -4.53 8.48 9.09
CA PHE A 133 -3.59 9.30 8.39
C PHE A 133 -4.29 10.63 8.07
N ASN A 134 -3.85 11.67 8.72
CA ASN A 134 -4.29 13.00 8.38
C ASN A 134 -3.37 13.53 7.30
N ALA A 135 -3.86 13.61 6.07
CA ALA A 135 -3.13 14.14 4.93
C ALA A 135 -2.52 15.55 5.19
N LEU A 136 -3.04 16.28 6.16
CA LEU A 136 -2.52 17.59 6.57
C LEU A 136 -1.33 17.50 7.53
N ASN A 137 -1.14 16.41 8.24
CA ASN A 137 -0.08 16.28 9.25
C ASN A 137 1.19 15.62 8.71
N PHE A 138 1.14 14.94 7.57
CA PHE A 138 2.28 14.32 6.88
C PHE A 138 3.26 13.54 7.76
N GLU A 139 2.83 13.11 8.93
CA GLU A 139 3.65 12.28 9.79
C GLU A 139 3.61 10.83 9.32
N LEU A 140 4.75 10.34 8.88
CA LEU A 140 4.97 8.92 8.68
C LEU A 140 5.16 8.26 10.04
N VAL A 141 4.13 7.55 10.46
CA VAL A 141 4.25 6.68 11.63
C VAL A 141 4.86 5.36 11.14
N PHE A 142 6.07 5.08 11.59
CA PHE A 142 6.73 3.83 11.25
C PHE A 142 6.15 2.67 12.02
N TYR A 143 5.97 1.58 11.34
CA TYR A 143 5.69 0.30 11.95
C TYR A 143 6.96 -0.19 12.68
N SER A 144 6.81 -0.63 13.93
CA SER A 144 7.95 -1.03 14.75
C SER A 144 8.75 -2.19 14.17
N ASP A 145 8.07 -3.10 13.44
CA ASP A 145 8.68 -4.28 12.83
C ASP A 145 9.09 -4.06 11.36
N SER A 146 8.93 -2.83 10.83
CA SER A 146 9.40 -2.51 9.48
C SER A 146 10.90 -2.69 9.39
N SER A 147 11.37 -3.25 8.28
CA SER A 147 12.80 -3.36 8.05
C SER A 147 13.44 -1.95 7.98
N PRO A 148 14.73 -1.80 8.37
CA PRO A 148 15.44 -0.53 8.20
C PRO A 148 15.38 -0.01 6.77
N TYR A 149 15.38 -0.91 5.79
CA TYR A 149 15.26 -0.56 4.37
C TYR A 149 13.90 0.06 4.02
N ASP A 150 12.81 -0.48 4.56
CA ASP A 150 11.48 0.08 4.37
C ASP A 150 11.33 1.44 5.04
N LYS A 151 11.87 1.60 6.25
CA LYS A 151 11.90 2.89 6.96
C LYS A 151 12.67 3.94 6.17
N GLN A 152 13.81 3.58 5.59
CA GLN A 152 14.60 4.49 4.76
C GLN A 152 13.82 4.94 3.53
N ARG A 153 13.16 4.02 2.82
CA ARG A 153 12.33 4.35 1.65
C ARG A 153 11.16 5.26 2.00
N LEU A 154 10.46 4.97 3.08
CA LEU A 154 9.35 5.79 3.56
C LEU A 154 9.81 7.21 3.92
N ASN A 155 10.95 7.36 4.59
CA ASN A 155 11.52 8.66 4.89
C ASN A 155 11.90 9.44 3.62
N GLU A 156 12.53 8.78 2.66
CA GLU A 156 12.88 9.40 1.38
C GLU A 156 11.64 9.85 0.60
N MET A 157 10.59 9.05 0.62
CA MET A 157 9.30 9.41 0.00
C MET A 157 8.68 10.65 0.66
N LEU A 158 8.75 10.74 1.99
CA LEU A 158 8.28 11.93 2.72
C LEU A 158 9.09 13.17 2.34
N ASP A 159 10.40 13.04 2.22
CA ASP A 159 11.27 14.15 1.82
C ASP A 159 10.95 14.64 0.40
N ILE A 160 10.73 13.71 -0.54
CA ILE A 160 10.32 14.02 -1.91
C ILE A 160 8.99 14.77 -1.92
N PHE A 161 8.01 14.30 -1.17
CA PHE A 161 6.71 14.93 -1.05
C PHE A 161 6.81 16.34 -0.43
N THR A 162 7.50 16.46 0.69
CA THR A 162 7.70 17.74 1.38
C THR A 162 8.37 18.77 0.48
N ASN A 163 9.38 18.33 -0.29
CA ASN A 163 10.04 19.19 -1.27
C ASN A 163 9.08 19.64 -2.40
N ALA A 164 8.25 18.72 -2.90
CA ALA A 164 7.28 19.04 -3.95
C ALA A 164 6.25 20.08 -3.49
N LEU A 165 5.82 20.05 -2.23
CA LEU A 165 4.86 21.01 -1.66
C LEU A 165 5.36 22.46 -1.74
N LYS A 166 6.65 22.69 -1.72
CA LYS A 166 7.25 24.05 -1.83
C LYS A 166 6.90 24.73 -3.14
N TYR A 167 6.67 23.98 -4.19
CA TYR A 167 6.30 24.47 -5.53
C TYR A 167 4.79 24.70 -5.70
N LEU A 168 3.98 24.21 -4.76
CA LEU A 168 2.51 24.23 -4.83
C LEU A 168 1.89 25.33 -3.93
N LYS A 169 2.73 26.16 -3.35
CA LYS A 169 2.29 27.31 -2.54
C LYS A 169 1.96 28.52 -3.38
#